data_0299f8f92c37e7506215bf6f4849d6cc
#
_entry.id   0299f8f92c37e7506215bf6f4849d6cc
#
_cell.length_a   1.000
_cell.length_b   1.000
_cell.length_c   1.000
_cell.angle_alpha   90.00
_cell.angle_beta   90.00
_cell.angle_gamma   90.00
#
_symmetry.space_group_name_H-M   'P 1'
#
loop_
_entity.id
_entity.type
_entity.pdbx_description
1 polymer ?
#
loop_
_entity_poly.entity_id
_entity_poly.type
_entity_poly.pdbx_seq_one_letter_code
_entity_poly.pdbx_strand_id
1 'polypeptide(L)'
;MDYRGIFEDAVDTLRQEKRYRVFADLERVAGHFPRAIYRDQADNAREITIWCSNDYLGMAQHPKVIGAMVEAATRMGTGAGGTRNIAGTNHPLVELERELADLHNKPAALVFTSGYVSNETGISTIARLLPNCLILSDALNHNSMIEGVRQSGSEKKIWRHNDLQHLEELLKAADPARPKLIVFESLYSMDGDIAPVHAICDLAKRYNAMTYCDEVHAVGMYGPRGGGICDRDNAMGRVDVIEGTLAKAFGCLGGYIATSEDVVDAVRSYAPGFIFTTALPPAICAAASAAIRHLKTSSWERERHQERAARVKAVLNAAGLPVMPSTTHIVPVLVGDPEKCKAASDLLLAEHGVYIQPINYPTVPRGMERLRITPSPYHDDGLVDALAEALVDVWDRLGLRRGEQAAAAE
;
A
#
# COMPACT_ATOMS: atom_id res chain seq x y z
N MET A 1 -10.25 -39.40 -8.17
CA MET A 1 -9.31 -38.27 -8.02
C MET A 1 -9.32 -37.85 -6.55
N ASP A 2 -8.18 -37.78 -5.91
CA ASP A 2 -8.07 -37.37 -4.51
C ASP A 2 -7.85 -35.84 -4.44
N TYR A 3 -8.95 -35.10 -4.38
CA TYR A 3 -8.90 -33.63 -4.30
C TYR A 3 -8.25 -33.14 -2.99
N ARG A 4 -8.42 -33.87 -1.88
CA ARG A 4 -7.86 -33.50 -0.59
C ARG A 4 -6.33 -33.59 -0.62
N GLY A 5 -5.78 -34.71 -1.11
CA GLY A 5 -4.34 -34.90 -1.25
C GLY A 5 -3.68 -33.81 -2.11
N ILE A 6 -4.34 -33.40 -3.23
CA ILE A 6 -3.84 -32.31 -4.10
C ILE A 6 -3.68 -31.00 -3.32
N PHE A 7 -4.64 -30.61 -2.48
CA PHE A 7 -4.56 -29.37 -1.70
C PHE A 7 -3.57 -29.49 -0.53
N GLU A 8 -3.47 -30.65 0.12
CA GLU A 8 -2.49 -30.93 1.18
C GLU A 8 -1.06 -30.81 0.61
N ASP A 9 -0.77 -31.43 -0.53
CA ASP A 9 0.52 -31.37 -1.22
C ASP A 9 0.90 -29.91 -1.61
N ALA A 10 -0.07 -29.13 -2.09
CA ALA A 10 0.15 -27.73 -2.43
C ALA A 10 0.53 -26.88 -1.20
N VAL A 11 -0.13 -27.11 -0.06
CA VAL A 11 0.18 -26.41 1.21
C VAL A 11 1.54 -26.89 1.74
N ASP A 12 1.86 -28.16 1.67
CA ASP A 12 3.12 -28.70 2.13
C ASP A 12 4.30 -28.20 1.28
N THR A 13 4.09 -28.01 -0.02
CA THR A 13 5.07 -27.33 -0.89
C THR A 13 5.39 -25.94 -0.36
N LEU A 14 4.37 -25.14 0.02
CA LEU A 14 4.59 -23.81 0.60
C LEU A 14 5.36 -23.88 1.94
N ARG A 15 5.09 -24.89 2.77
CA ARG A 15 5.82 -25.11 4.03
C ARG A 15 7.29 -25.48 3.78
N GLN A 16 7.56 -26.37 2.83
CA GLN A 16 8.91 -26.76 2.43
C GLN A 16 9.70 -25.57 1.86
N GLU A 17 9.06 -24.74 1.04
CA GLU A 17 9.65 -23.53 0.47
C GLU A 17 9.74 -22.35 1.47
N LYS A 18 9.27 -22.51 2.72
CA LYS A 18 9.21 -21.47 3.76
C LYS A 18 8.37 -20.23 3.36
N ARG A 19 7.36 -20.46 2.55
CA ARG A 19 6.40 -19.44 2.04
C ARG A 19 5.05 -19.50 2.74
N TYR A 20 4.84 -20.48 3.60
CA TYR A 20 3.60 -20.63 4.35
C TYR A 20 3.40 -19.46 5.30
N ARG A 21 2.24 -18.79 5.20
CA ARG A 21 1.90 -17.62 6.01
C ARG A 21 1.04 -18.03 7.21
N VAL A 22 1.42 -17.53 8.38
CA VAL A 22 0.61 -17.65 9.60
C VAL A 22 -0.07 -16.31 9.86
N PHE A 23 -1.37 -16.33 10.11
CA PHE A 23 -2.16 -15.13 10.39
C PHE A 23 -2.31 -14.98 11.89
N ALA A 24 -1.88 -13.84 12.43
CA ALA A 24 -2.02 -13.52 13.84
C ALA A 24 -3.46 -13.04 14.13
N ASP A 25 -4.05 -13.55 15.20
CA ASP A 25 -5.34 -13.07 15.72
C ASP A 25 -5.08 -11.84 16.59
N LEU A 26 -5.53 -10.67 16.11
CA LEU A 26 -5.25 -9.37 16.71
C LEU A 26 -6.56 -8.63 17.03
N GLU A 27 -6.79 -8.35 18.31
CA GLU A 27 -7.82 -7.44 18.77
C GLU A 27 -7.25 -6.05 18.99
N ARG A 28 -7.59 -5.10 18.12
CA ARG A 28 -7.19 -3.70 18.26
C ARG A 28 -8.13 -2.97 19.21
N VAL A 29 -7.58 -2.24 20.16
CA VAL A 29 -8.34 -1.48 21.14
C VAL A 29 -8.28 0.00 20.78
N ALA A 30 -9.42 0.61 20.47
CA ALA A 30 -9.49 2.02 20.09
C ALA A 30 -8.91 2.92 21.19
N GLY A 31 -8.03 3.85 20.80
CA GLY A 31 -7.32 4.73 21.72
C GLY A 31 -6.03 4.16 22.30
N HIS A 32 -5.67 2.91 21.99
CA HIS A 32 -4.43 2.26 22.46
C HIS A 32 -3.41 1.97 21.36
N PHE A 33 -3.66 2.43 20.12
CA PHE A 33 -2.71 2.23 19.02
C PHE A 33 -1.33 2.82 19.39
N PRO A 34 -0.21 2.10 19.09
CA PRO A 34 -0.06 0.91 18.27
C PRO A 34 -0.17 -0.43 19.01
N ARG A 35 -0.66 -0.44 20.24
CA ARG A 35 -0.84 -1.66 21.01
C ARG A 35 -2.10 -2.42 20.59
N ALA A 36 -2.06 -3.75 20.74
CA ALA A 36 -3.18 -4.64 20.49
C ALA A 36 -3.11 -5.87 21.40
N ILE A 37 -4.20 -6.59 21.52
CA ILE A 37 -4.22 -7.89 22.17
C ILE A 37 -4.00 -8.97 21.10
N TYR A 38 -2.97 -9.77 21.27
CA TYR A 38 -2.71 -10.95 20.47
C TYR A 38 -3.28 -12.18 21.18
N ARG A 39 -4.02 -13.02 20.42
CA ARG A 39 -4.50 -14.32 20.89
C ARG A 39 -3.72 -15.43 20.19
N ASP A 40 -3.17 -16.35 20.99
CA ASP A 40 -2.48 -17.52 20.45
C ASP A 40 -3.49 -18.64 20.09
N GLN A 41 -2.99 -19.76 19.55
CA GLN A 41 -3.83 -20.89 19.17
C GLN A 41 -4.56 -21.58 20.36
N ALA A 42 -4.11 -21.32 21.59
CA ALA A 42 -4.73 -21.79 22.82
C ALA A 42 -5.66 -20.74 23.45
N ASP A 43 -5.95 -19.64 22.73
CA ASP A 43 -6.76 -18.49 23.17
C ASP A 43 -6.17 -17.72 24.37
N ASN A 44 -4.84 -17.84 24.60
CA ASN A 44 -4.19 -16.99 25.59
C ASN A 44 -4.02 -15.58 25.02
N ALA A 45 -4.50 -14.59 25.75
CA ALA A 45 -4.45 -13.19 25.35
C ALA A 45 -3.25 -12.47 26.00
N ARG A 46 -2.52 -11.66 25.23
CA ARG A 46 -1.46 -10.78 25.76
C ARG A 46 -1.34 -9.50 24.93
N GLU A 47 -0.91 -8.44 25.57
CA GLU A 47 -0.64 -7.18 24.89
C GLU A 47 0.65 -7.28 24.05
N ILE A 48 0.62 -6.71 22.87
CA ILE A 48 1.75 -6.58 21.94
C ILE A 48 1.78 -5.18 21.32
N THR A 49 2.94 -4.81 20.74
CA THR A 49 3.08 -3.59 19.93
C THR A 49 3.20 -3.96 18.46
N ILE A 50 2.35 -3.36 17.61
CA ILE A 50 2.34 -3.60 16.17
C ILE A 50 3.28 -2.63 15.46
N TRP A 51 4.30 -3.14 14.75
CA TRP A 51 5.28 -2.36 14.01
C TRP A 51 5.19 -2.51 12.49
N CYS A 52 4.18 -3.25 11.99
CA CYS A 52 3.98 -3.51 10.56
C CYS A 52 2.58 -3.14 10.07
N SER A 53 1.86 -2.29 10.83
CA SER A 53 0.52 -1.86 10.43
C SER A 53 0.56 -0.99 9.18
N ASN A 54 -0.44 -1.17 8.30
CA ASN A 54 -0.70 -0.25 7.20
C ASN A 54 -1.61 0.93 7.61
N ASP A 55 -2.17 0.95 8.83
CA ASP A 55 -2.82 2.13 9.40
C ASP A 55 -1.74 3.14 9.84
N TYR A 56 -1.05 3.71 8.85
CA TYR A 56 0.17 4.49 9.04
C TYR A 56 0.01 5.69 9.97
N LEU A 57 -1.17 6.31 9.96
CA LEU A 57 -1.47 7.51 10.74
C LEU A 57 -2.42 7.25 11.92
N GLY A 58 -2.85 5.99 12.13
CA GLY A 58 -3.78 5.61 13.20
C GLY A 58 -5.21 6.12 12.98
N MET A 59 -5.58 6.46 11.74
CA MET A 59 -6.91 6.98 11.43
C MET A 59 -8.02 5.98 11.69
N ALA A 60 -7.75 4.67 11.63
CA ALA A 60 -8.75 3.64 11.95
C ALA A 60 -9.27 3.73 13.40
N GLN A 61 -8.51 4.36 14.29
CA GLN A 61 -8.87 4.55 15.69
C GLN A 61 -9.13 6.02 16.06
N HIS A 62 -9.10 6.92 15.07
CA HIS A 62 -9.29 8.34 15.32
C HIS A 62 -10.75 8.66 15.69
N PRO A 63 -11.02 9.41 16.78
CA PRO A 63 -12.39 9.66 17.27
C PRO A 63 -13.34 10.25 16.24
N LYS A 64 -12.88 11.17 15.38
CA LYS A 64 -13.70 11.76 14.31
C LYS A 64 -14.11 10.72 13.27
N VAL A 65 -13.23 9.77 12.94
CA VAL A 65 -13.48 8.72 11.95
C VAL A 65 -14.46 7.70 12.52
N ILE A 66 -14.26 7.26 13.76
CA ILE A 66 -15.18 6.37 14.48
C ILE A 66 -16.55 7.03 14.62
N GLY A 67 -16.59 8.30 15.04
CA GLY A 67 -17.85 9.05 15.20
C GLY A 67 -18.67 9.14 13.92
N ALA A 68 -18.02 9.46 12.80
CA ALA A 68 -18.69 9.51 11.49
C ALA A 68 -19.23 8.14 11.04
N MET A 69 -18.49 7.07 11.32
CA MET A 69 -18.93 5.69 11.05
C MET A 69 -20.17 5.33 11.86
N VAL A 70 -20.15 5.60 13.17
CA VAL A 70 -21.26 5.29 14.09
C VAL A 70 -22.51 6.09 13.71
N GLU A 71 -22.38 7.39 13.43
CA GLU A 71 -23.50 8.24 13.00
C GLU A 71 -24.12 7.72 11.71
N ALA A 72 -23.31 7.42 10.68
CA ALA A 72 -23.82 6.93 9.41
C ALA A 72 -24.46 5.54 9.56
N ALA A 73 -23.89 4.64 10.34
CA ALA A 73 -24.45 3.32 10.60
C ALA A 73 -25.81 3.41 11.32
N THR A 74 -25.91 4.29 12.32
CA THR A 74 -27.16 4.52 13.06
C THR A 74 -28.27 5.06 12.17
N ARG A 75 -27.92 5.98 11.24
CA ARG A 75 -28.91 6.64 10.38
C ARG A 75 -29.28 5.83 9.15
N MET A 76 -28.34 5.11 8.53
CA MET A 76 -28.50 4.49 7.21
C MET A 76 -28.37 2.96 7.22
N GLY A 77 -28.07 2.35 8.36
CA GLY A 77 -27.79 0.92 8.46
C GLY A 77 -26.37 0.53 8.04
N THR A 78 -26.09 -0.77 8.04
CA THR A 78 -24.73 -1.33 7.89
C THR A 78 -24.39 -1.77 6.48
N GLY A 79 -25.38 -1.98 5.61
CA GLY A 79 -25.20 -2.57 4.28
C GLY A 79 -25.22 -1.55 3.16
N ALA A 80 -24.63 -1.92 2.02
CA ALA A 80 -24.60 -1.09 0.82
C ALA A 80 -25.89 -1.15 -0.01
N GLY A 81 -26.70 -2.18 0.16
CA GLY A 81 -27.95 -2.38 -0.60
C GLY A 81 -27.77 -3.01 -1.98
N GLY A 82 -26.56 -3.21 -2.46
CA GLY A 82 -26.28 -3.87 -3.74
C GLY A 82 -25.06 -3.30 -4.48
N THR A 83 -24.98 -3.61 -5.79
CA THR A 83 -24.01 -2.99 -6.68
C THR A 83 -24.36 -1.52 -6.94
N ARG A 84 -23.41 -0.74 -7.48
CA ARG A 84 -23.56 0.70 -7.69
C ARG A 84 -24.82 1.07 -8.48
N ASN A 85 -25.13 0.35 -9.54
CA ASN A 85 -26.27 0.63 -10.41
C ASN A 85 -27.61 0.03 -9.95
N ILE A 86 -27.62 -0.89 -8.97
CA ILE A 86 -28.86 -1.46 -8.45
C ILE A 86 -29.43 -0.61 -7.32
N ALA A 87 -28.72 -0.45 -6.21
CA ALA A 87 -29.11 0.39 -5.09
C ALA A 87 -27.90 0.83 -4.23
N GLY A 88 -26.68 0.46 -4.63
CA GLY A 88 -25.47 0.67 -3.85
C GLY A 88 -24.86 2.07 -3.96
N THR A 89 -25.34 2.93 -4.88
CA THR A 89 -24.89 4.33 -4.95
C THR A 89 -25.57 5.13 -3.85
N ASN A 90 -24.98 5.11 -2.66
CA ASN A 90 -25.46 5.86 -1.51
C ASN A 90 -24.86 7.28 -1.47
N HIS A 91 -25.51 8.23 -0.77
CA HIS A 91 -25.06 9.62 -0.74
C HIS A 91 -23.65 9.81 -0.14
N PRO A 92 -23.28 9.19 1.00
CA PRO A 92 -21.91 9.25 1.50
C PRO A 92 -20.84 8.77 0.52
N LEU A 93 -21.17 7.82 -0.37
CA LEU A 93 -20.26 7.38 -1.41
C LEU A 93 -20.04 8.45 -2.48
N VAL A 94 -21.11 9.14 -2.90
CA VAL A 94 -21.02 10.26 -3.86
C VAL A 94 -20.20 11.42 -3.27
N GLU A 95 -20.40 11.72 -1.98
CA GLU A 95 -19.59 12.73 -1.27
C GLU A 95 -18.13 12.31 -1.19
N LEU A 96 -17.84 11.03 -0.90
CA LEU A 96 -16.49 10.49 -0.85
C LEU A 96 -15.76 10.64 -2.20
N GLU A 97 -16.42 10.33 -3.31
CA GLU A 97 -15.87 10.52 -4.66
C GLU A 97 -15.52 11.99 -4.93
N ARG A 98 -16.36 12.94 -4.48
CA ARG A 98 -16.07 14.38 -4.58
C ARG A 98 -14.87 14.79 -3.73
N GLU A 99 -14.76 14.28 -2.49
CA GLU A 99 -13.64 14.57 -1.60
C GLU A 99 -12.30 14.04 -2.16
N LEU A 100 -12.33 12.88 -2.81
CA LEU A 100 -11.17 12.29 -3.45
C LEU A 100 -10.73 13.04 -4.71
N ALA A 101 -11.71 13.45 -5.54
CA ALA A 101 -11.45 14.30 -6.70
C ALA A 101 -10.79 15.62 -6.26
N ASP A 102 -11.34 16.28 -5.23
CA ASP A 102 -10.78 17.51 -4.65
C ASP A 102 -9.39 17.29 -4.02
N LEU A 103 -9.17 16.18 -3.33
CA LEU A 103 -7.86 15.85 -2.73
C LEU A 103 -6.75 15.83 -3.79
N HIS A 104 -7.03 15.24 -4.95
CA HIS A 104 -6.07 15.10 -6.04
C HIS A 104 -6.15 16.19 -7.12
N ASN A 105 -6.98 17.20 -6.89
CA ASN A 105 -7.23 18.27 -7.87
C ASN A 105 -7.57 17.70 -9.26
N LYS A 106 -8.45 16.68 -9.28
CA LYS A 106 -8.97 16.02 -10.48
C LYS A 106 -10.45 16.32 -10.68
N PRO A 107 -10.95 16.28 -11.93
CA PRO A 107 -12.37 16.51 -12.22
C PRO A 107 -13.31 15.50 -11.57
N ALA A 108 -12.88 14.22 -11.48
CA ALA A 108 -13.71 13.15 -10.94
C ALA A 108 -12.88 12.07 -10.24
N ALA A 109 -13.56 11.28 -9.39
CA ALA A 109 -12.99 10.06 -8.81
C ALA A 109 -14.04 8.94 -8.82
N LEU A 110 -13.57 7.69 -8.77
CA LEU A 110 -14.40 6.50 -8.74
C LEU A 110 -13.89 5.56 -7.63
N VAL A 111 -14.80 5.17 -6.73
CA VAL A 111 -14.47 4.33 -5.56
C VAL A 111 -14.74 2.86 -5.84
N PHE A 112 -13.81 2.01 -5.43
CA PHE A 112 -13.82 0.54 -5.51
C PHE A 112 -13.77 -0.08 -4.12
N THR A 113 -13.98 -1.40 -4.04
CA THR A 113 -13.98 -2.14 -2.76
C THR A 113 -12.60 -2.25 -2.11
N SER A 114 -11.52 -2.13 -2.86
CA SER A 114 -10.14 -2.11 -2.34
C SER A 114 -9.17 -1.48 -3.34
N GLY A 115 -7.97 -1.08 -2.89
CA GLY A 115 -6.87 -0.66 -3.76
C GLY A 115 -6.40 -1.75 -4.73
N TYR A 116 -6.54 -3.03 -4.35
CA TYR A 116 -6.28 -4.13 -5.27
C TYR A 116 -7.24 -4.09 -6.46
N VAL A 117 -8.53 -3.96 -6.18
CA VAL A 117 -9.60 -3.94 -7.21
C VAL A 117 -9.53 -2.67 -8.06
N SER A 118 -9.19 -1.50 -7.49
CA SER A 118 -9.03 -0.25 -8.26
C SER A 118 -7.89 -0.35 -9.28
N ASN A 119 -6.72 -0.90 -8.89
CA ASN A 119 -5.61 -1.13 -9.80
C ASN A 119 -5.94 -2.16 -10.89
N GLU A 120 -6.39 -3.35 -10.47
CA GLU A 120 -6.72 -4.45 -11.39
C GLU A 120 -7.78 -4.02 -12.42
N THR A 121 -8.85 -3.42 -11.94
CA THR A 121 -10.00 -3.01 -12.75
C THR A 121 -9.70 -1.75 -13.58
N GLY A 122 -9.06 -0.74 -12.98
CA GLY A 122 -8.72 0.52 -13.64
C GLY A 122 -7.74 0.29 -14.80
N ILE A 123 -6.60 -0.33 -14.53
CA ILE A 123 -5.57 -0.60 -15.55
C ILE A 123 -6.14 -1.47 -16.67
N SER A 124 -6.79 -2.60 -16.33
CA SER A 124 -7.30 -3.54 -17.35
C SER A 124 -8.37 -2.91 -18.23
N THR A 125 -9.24 -2.07 -17.66
CA THR A 125 -10.33 -1.44 -18.44
C THR A 125 -9.82 -0.31 -19.33
N ILE A 126 -8.97 0.58 -18.78
CA ILE A 126 -8.37 1.67 -19.56
C ILE A 126 -7.59 1.10 -20.74
N ALA A 127 -6.72 0.12 -20.50
CA ALA A 127 -5.90 -0.47 -21.55
C ALA A 127 -6.72 -1.18 -22.63
N ARG A 128 -7.83 -1.85 -22.28
CA ARG A 128 -8.74 -2.50 -23.26
C ARG A 128 -9.51 -1.50 -24.10
N LEU A 129 -9.84 -0.33 -23.57
CA LEU A 129 -10.54 0.71 -24.31
C LEU A 129 -9.61 1.46 -25.28
N LEU A 130 -8.31 1.46 -25.04
CA LEU A 130 -7.31 2.04 -25.93
C LEU A 130 -6.97 1.03 -27.05
N PRO A 131 -7.21 1.36 -28.34
CA PRO A 131 -7.01 0.40 -29.44
C PRO A 131 -5.53 0.00 -29.56
N ASN A 132 -5.25 -1.31 -29.50
CA ASN A 132 -3.88 -1.85 -29.57
C ASN A 132 -2.92 -1.22 -28.55
N CYS A 133 -3.36 -1.00 -27.31
CA CYS A 133 -2.57 -0.35 -26.27
C CYS A 133 -1.25 -1.09 -26.01
N LEU A 134 -0.15 -0.32 -25.84
CA LEU A 134 1.11 -0.80 -25.25
C LEU A 134 1.20 -0.35 -23.82
N ILE A 135 1.31 -1.30 -22.88
CA ILE A 135 1.54 -1.00 -21.48
C ILE A 135 3.03 -1.06 -21.17
N LEU A 136 3.55 0.00 -20.53
CA LEU A 136 4.92 0.07 -20.02
C LEU A 136 4.82 0.03 -18.48
N SER A 137 5.23 -1.10 -17.87
CA SER A 137 5.09 -1.35 -16.44
C SER A 137 6.45 -1.35 -15.76
N ASP A 138 6.58 -0.65 -14.63
CA ASP A 138 7.77 -0.73 -13.79
C ASP A 138 7.97 -2.17 -13.26
N ALA A 139 9.23 -2.59 -13.15
CA ALA A 139 9.59 -3.94 -12.76
C ALA A 139 9.18 -4.29 -11.31
N LEU A 140 9.03 -3.30 -10.44
CA LEU A 140 8.67 -3.48 -9.02
C LEU A 140 7.23 -3.11 -8.70
N ASN A 141 6.38 -2.90 -9.71
CA ASN A 141 4.96 -2.62 -9.49
C ASN A 141 4.28 -3.71 -8.65
N HIS A 142 3.36 -3.28 -7.81
CA HIS A 142 2.55 -4.14 -6.95
C HIS A 142 1.75 -5.19 -7.77
N ASN A 143 1.50 -6.33 -7.14
CA ASN A 143 0.78 -7.45 -7.78
C ASN A 143 -0.59 -7.04 -8.36
N SER A 144 -1.34 -6.14 -7.73
CA SER A 144 -2.61 -5.64 -8.26
C SER A 144 -2.47 -4.96 -9.63
N MET A 145 -1.37 -4.21 -9.82
CA MET A 145 -1.06 -3.58 -11.12
C MET A 145 -0.65 -4.64 -12.15
N ILE A 146 0.17 -5.62 -11.74
CA ILE A 146 0.56 -6.75 -12.60
C ILE A 146 -0.67 -7.53 -13.09
N GLU A 147 -1.63 -7.80 -12.19
CA GLU A 147 -2.88 -8.48 -12.57
C GLU A 147 -3.74 -7.61 -13.47
N GLY A 148 -3.84 -6.31 -13.24
CA GLY A 148 -4.51 -5.38 -14.14
C GLY A 148 -3.91 -5.36 -15.55
N VAL A 149 -2.58 -5.35 -15.64
CA VAL A 149 -1.83 -5.47 -16.90
C VAL A 149 -2.12 -6.82 -17.57
N ARG A 150 -2.11 -7.92 -16.81
CA ARG A 150 -2.39 -9.27 -17.34
C ARG A 150 -3.82 -9.38 -17.88
N GLN A 151 -4.80 -8.91 -17.11
CA GLN A 151 -6.21 -8.99 -17.48
C GLN A 151 -6.59 -8.08 -18.65
N SER A 152 -5.79 -7.04 -18.91
CA SER A 152 -6.03 -6.19 -20.09
C SER A 152 -5.92 -6.94 -21.42
N GLY A 153 -5.10 -7.99 -21.46
CA GLY A 153 -4.74 -8.69 -22.71
C GLY A 153 -3.87 -7.87 -23.65
N SER A 154 -3.46 -6.66 -23.27
CA SER A 154 -2.63 -5.77 -24.07
C SER A 154 -1.17 -6.23 -24.09
N GLU A 155 -0.43 -5.85 -25.15
CA GLU A 155 1.02 -6.01 -25.17
C GLU A 155 1.63 -5.20 -24.01
N LYS A 156 2.59 -5.81 -23.32
CA LYS A 156 3.30 -5.17 -22.23
C LYS A 156 4.80 -5.22 -22.42
N LYS A 157 5.48 -4.18 -21.97
CA LYS A 157 6.94 -4.15 -21.78
C LYS A 157 7.25 -3.74 -20.35
N ILE A 158 8.16 -4.46 -19.72
CA ILE A 158 8.60 -4.17 -18.36
C ILE A 158 9.88 -3.34 -18.45
N TRP A 159 9.89 -2.15 -17.85
CA TRP A 159 11.09 -1.34 -17.77
C TRP A 159 11.78 -1.52 -16.41
N ARG A 160 13.12 -1.38 -16.41
CA ARG A 160 13.90 -1.53 -15.20
C ARG A 160 13.50 -0.47 -14.18
N HIS A 161 13.41 -0.90 -12.93
CA HIS A 161 12.90 -0.08 -11.84
C HIS A 161 13.54 1.32 -11.80
N ASN A 162 12.71 2.36 -11.87
CA ASN A 162 13.10 3.79 -11.88
C ASN A 162 14.13 4.19 -12.94
N ASP A 163 14.42 3.34 -13.93
CA ASP A 163 15.37 3.59 -15.02
C ASP A 163 14.72 4.36 -16.18
N LEU A 164 14.82 5.68 -16.13
CA LEU A 164 14.26 6.58 -17.15
C LEU A 164 14.86 6.37 -18.54
N GLN A 165 16.14 5.98 -18.62
CA GLN A 165 16.78 5.71 -19.90
C GLN A 165 16.14 4.48 -20.56
N HIS A 166 15.97 3.39 -19.82
CA HIS A 166 15.30 2.19 -20.35
C HIS A 166 13.83 2.46 -20.71
N LEU A 167 13.11 3.24 -19.88
CA LEU A 167 11.74 3.65 -20.23
C LEU A 167 11.72 4.43 -21.56
N GLU A 168 12.63 5.38 -21.75
CA GLU A 168 12.73 6.16 -22.98
C GLU A 168 13.09 5.30 -24.19
N GLU A 169 14.01 4.33 -24.06
CA GLU A 169 14.34 3.36 -25.11
C GLU A 169 13.12 2.58 -25.58
N LEU A 170 12.30 2.10 -24.63
CA LEU A 170 11.05 1.38 -24.95
C LEU A 170 10.01 2.28 -25.63
N LEU A 171 9.90 3.55 -25.20
CA LEU A 171 9.01 4.53 -25.80
C LEU A 171 9.44 4.90 -27.22
N LYS A 172 10.74 5.08 -27.47
CA LYS A 172 11.31 5.34 -28.80
C LYS A 172 11.09 4.19 -29.79
N ALA A 173 11.15 2.96 -29.29
CA ALA A 173 10.96 1.76 -30.11
C ALA A 173 9.48 1.47 -30.43
N ALA A 174 8.54 2.12 -29.75
CA ALA A 174 7.11 1.97 -29.99
C ALA A 174 6.63 2.83 -31.16
N ASP A 175 5.63 2.37 -31.90
CA ASP A 175 4.94 3.16 -32.92
C ASP A 175 4.42 4.47 -32.28
N PRO A 176 4.80 5.65 -32.79
CA PRO A 176 4.33 6.92 -32.27
C PRO A 176 2.80 7.08 -32.25
N ALA A 177 2.09 6.48 -33.21
CA ALA A 177 0.64 6.53 -33.33
C ALA A 177 -0.09 5.58 -32.37
N ARG A 178 0.63 4.61 -31.82
CA ARG A 178 0.08 3.60 -30.94
C ARG A 178 -0.21 4.19 -29.55
N PRO A 179 -1.42 4.03 -28.96
CA PRO A 179 -1.69 4.35 -27.57
C PRO A 179 -0.73 3.63 -26.61
N LYS A 180 -0.22 4.36 -25.63
CA LYS A 180 0.72 3.87 -24.62
C LYS A 180 0.22 4.23 -23.23
N LEU A 181 0.32 3.28 -22.29
CA LEU A 181 0.00 3.49 -20.87
C LEU A 181 1.24 3.17 -20.03
N ILE A 182 1.78 4.16 -19.35
CA ILE A 182 2.89 3.99 -18.38
C ILE A 182 2.29 3.80 -17.00
N VAL A 183 2.57 2.65 -16.35
CA VAL A 183 2.07 2.30 -15.03
C VAL A 183 3.22 2.17 -14.04
N PHE A 184 3.13 2.88 -12.90
CA PHE A 184 4.18 2.94 -11.89
C PHE A 184 3.61 3.34 -10.53
N GLU A 185 4.31 3.02 -9.43
CA GLU A 185 4.02 3.51 -8.08
C GLU A 185 4.79 4.80 -7.82
N SER A 186 4.19 5.74 -7.12
CA SER A 186 4.89 6.95 -6.68
C SER A 186 5.89 6.67 -5.55
N LEU A 187 5.52 5.72 -4.66
CA LEU A 187 6.31 5.23 -3.54
C LEU A 187 6.18 3.71 -3.44
N TYR A 188 7.28 3.01 -3.63
CA TYR A 188 7.33 1.55 -3.68
C TYR A 188 7.31 0.92 -2.29
N SER A 189 6.42 -0.05 -2.11
CA SER A 189 6.00 -0.55 -0.80
C SER A 189 7.07 -1.34 -0.03
N MET A 190 8.04 -1.96 -0.73
CA MET A 190 9.01 -2.87 -0.11
C MET A 190 10.38 -2.23 0.13
N ASP A 191 10.79 -1.33 -0.75
CA ASP A 191 12.10 -0.66 -0.69
C ASP A 191 11.98 0.76 -0.10
N GLY A 192 10.81 1.38 -0.21
CA GLY A 192 10.56 2.71 0.33
C GLY A 192 11.23 3.82 -0.48
N ASP A 193 11.48 3.58 -1.73
CA ASP A 193 11.99 4.58 -2.68
C ASP A 193 10.85 5.27 -3.44
N ILE A 194 11.18 6.37 -4.09
CA ILE A 194 10.22 7.25 -4.74
C ILE A 194 10.53 7.33 -6.23
N ALA A 195 9.49 7.17 -7.05
CA ALA A 195 9.60 7.31 -8.50
C ALA A 195 9.89 8.76 -8.90
N PRO A 196 10.68 8.96 -9.98
CA PRO A 196 10.93 10.30 -10.55
C PRO A 196 9.72 10.78 -11.36
N VAL A 197 8.59 11.07 -10.68
CA VAL A 197 7.27 11.35 -11.28
C VAL A 197 7.32 12.41 -12.37
N HIS A 198 8.00 13.53 -12.12
CA HIS A 198 8.11 14.62 -13.12
C HIS A 198 8.78 14.15 -14.41
N ALA A 199 9.88 13.40 -14.29
CA ALA A 199 10.61 12.92 -15.46
C ALA A 199 9.83 11.84 -16.24
N ILE A 200 9.08 10.97 -15.53
CA ILE A 200 8.16 10.03 -16.17
C ILE A 200 7.07 10.79 -16.94
N CYS A 201 6.48 11.83 -16.36
CA CYS A 201 5.50 12.68 -17.02
C CYS A 201 6.09 13.45 -18.24
N ASP A 202 7.36 13.86 -18.17
CA ASP A 202 8.05 14.49 -19.31
C ASP A 202 8.20 13.51 -20.47
N LEU A 203 8.59 12.28 -20.20
CA LEU A 203 8.65 11.22 -21.20
C LEU A 203 7.25 10.89 -21.73
N ALA A 204 6.26 10.73 -20.86
CA ALA A 204 4.88 10.47 -21.27
C ALA A 204 4.37 11.54 -22.25
N LYS A 205 4.57 12.82 -21.93
CA LYS A 205 4.17 13.93 -22.81
C LYS A 205 4.92 13.90 -24.15
N ARG A 206 6.24 13.67 -24.12
CA ARG A 206 7.09 13.63 -25.31
C ARG A 206 6.69 12.52 -26.28
N TYR A 207 6.30 11.36 -25.77
CA TYR A 207 6.00 10.18 -26.54
C TYR A 207 4.49 9.89 -26.67
N ASN A 208 3.63 10.84 -26.32
CA ASN A 208 2.18 10.73 -26.36
C ASN A 208 1.69 9.45 -25.63
N ALA A 209 2.08 9.30 -24.37
CA ALA A 209 1.66 8.22 -23.50
C ALA A 209 0.78 8.74 -22.35
N MET A 210 -0.20 7.97 -21.93
CA MET A 210 -0.99 8.20 -20.75
C MET A 210 -0.26 7.64 -19.52
N THR A 211 -0.43 8.27 -18.36
CA THR A 211 0.20 7.88 -17.09
C THR A 211 -0.83 7.36 -16.09
N TYR A 212 -0.50 6.25 -15.41
CA TYR A 212 -1.25 5.69 -14.29
C TYR A 212 -0.29 5.55 -13.11
N CYS A 213 -0.51 6.34 -12.06
CA CYS A 213 0.33 6.41 -10.88
C CYS A 213 -0.41 5.87 -9.65
N ASP A 214 0.13 4.85 -9.02
CA ASP A 214 -0.34 4.32 -7.74
C ASP A 214 0.29 5.11 -6.58
N GLU A 215 -0.55 5.76 -5.78
CA GLU A 215 -0.20 6.54 -4.58
C GLU A 215 -0.55 5.79 -3.28
N VAL A 216 -0.86 4.50 -3.32
CA VAL A 216 -1.38 3.70 -2.21
C VAL A 216 -0.52 3.79 -0.96
N HIS A 217 0.81 3.89 -1.11
CA HIS A 217 1.76 4.02 0.00
C HIS A 217 2.16 5.46 0.33
N ALA A 218 1.55 6.44 -0.33
CA ALA A 218 1.90 7.85 -0.14
C ALA A 218 0.70 8.75 0.21
N VAL A 219 -0.49 8.43 -0.30
CA VAL A 219 -1.71 9.21 -0.02
C VAL A 219 -2.02 9.24 1.48
N GLY A 220 -2.44 10.39 1.98
CA GLY A 220 -2.62 10.70 3.40
C GLY A 220 -1.35 11.17 4.11
N MET A 221 -0.16 10.74 3.64
CA MET A 221 1.11 10.89 4.35
C MET A 221 2.05 11.94 3.77
N TYR A 222 1.91 12.28 2.51
CA TYR A 222 2.77 13.24 1.80
C TYR A 222 1.96 14.34 1.14
N GLY A 223 2.61 15.49 0.95
CA GLY A 223 2.00 16.67 0.37
C GLY A 223 1.25 17.56 1.37
N PRO A 224 1.02 18.82 1.02
CA PRO A 224 0.38 19.82 1.89
C PRO A 224 -1.03 19.40 2.35
N ARG A 225 -1.77 18.73 1.49
CA ARG A 225 -3.14 18.26 1.75
C ARG A 225 -3.23 16.76 1.99
N GLY A 226 -2.11 16.03 1.90
CA GLY A 226 -2.09 14.57 1.99
C GLY A 226 -2.46 13.86 0.70
N GLY A 227 -2.29 14.51 -0.45
CA GLY A 227 -2.57 13.91 -1.77
C GLY A 227 -1.47 12.99 -2.30
N GLY A 228 -0.44 12.69 -1.49
CA GLY A 228 0.65 11.78 -1.86
C GLY A 228 1.90 12.47 -2.40
N ILE A 229 2.75 11.72 -3.09
CA ILE A 229 3.99 12.23 -3.71
C ILE A 229 3.64 13.24 -4.81
N CYS A 230 2.61 12.98 -5.60
CA CYS A 230 2.17 13.91 -6.64
C CYS A 230 1.73 15.27 -6.06
N ASP A 231 1.13 15.29 -4.85
CA ASP A 231 0.79 16.53 -4.13
C ASP A 231 2.07 17.22 -3.60
N ARG A 232 2.97 16.44 -2.97
CA ARG A 232 4.26 16.96 -2.45
C ARG A 232 5.08 17.65 -3.53
N ASP A 233 5.14 17.04 -4.71
CA ASP A 233 6.00 17.47 -5.81
C ASP A 233 5.26 18.36 -6.82
N ASN A 234 4.00 18.74 -6.53
CA ASN A 234 3.15 19.53 -7.44
C ASN A 234 3.01 18.88 -8.83
N ALA A 235 2.86 17.57 -8.87
CA ALA A 235 2.76 16.76 -10.09
C ALA A 235 1.34 16.28 -10.41
N MET A 236 0.34 16.51 -9.52
CA MET A 236 -1.03 16.00 -9.69
C MET A 236 -1.67 16.37 -11.04
N GLY A 237 -1.42 17.60 -11.53
CA GLY A 237 -1.94 18.05 -12.82
C GLY A 237 -1.24 17.42 -14.03
N ARG A 238 -0.13 16.70 -13.83
CA ARG A 238 0.68 16.08 -14.88
C ARG A 238 0.42 14.58 -15.06
N VAL A 239 -0.07 13.93 -14.02
CA VAL A 239 -0.43 12.51 -14.05
C VAL A 239 -1.87 12.39 -14.53
N ASP A 240 -2.17 11.48 -15.47
CA ASP A 240 -3.52 11.34 -16.02
C ASP A 240 -4.46 10.61 -15.05
N VAL A 241 -4.02 9.50 -14.48
CA VAL A 241 -4.78 8.72 -13.50
C VAL A 241 -3.97 8.56 -12.23
N ILE A 242 -4.52 9.00 -11.10
CA ILE A 242 -3.97 8.77 -9.76
C ILE A 242 -4.84 7.68 -9.10
N GLU A 243 -4.22 6.61 -8.67
CA GLU A 243 -4.86 5.56 -7.88
C GLU A 243 -4.44 5.69 -6.42
N GLY A 244 -5.33 5.31 -5.50
CA GLY A 244 -5.06 5.33 -4.08
C GLY A 244 -5.95 4.38 -3.29
N THR A 245 -5.65 4.26 -2.00
CA THR A 245 -6.41 3.39 -1.09
C THR A 245 -6.94 4.16 0.11
N LEU A 246 -8.12 3.73 0.58
CA LEU A 246 -8.70 4.15 1.85
C LEU A 246 -8.25 3.26 3.02
N ALA A 247 -7.60 2.12 2.73
CA ALA A 247 -7.32 1.08 3.71
C ALA A 247 -5.96 1.22 4.43
N LYS A 248 -5.21 2.28 4.14
CA LYS A 248 -3.91 2.54 4.79
C LYS A 248 -3.97 3.81 5.62
N ALA A 249 -3.36 4.91 5.17
CA ALA A 249 -3.30 6.14 5.95
C ALA A 249 -4.67 6.71 6.36
N PHE A 250 -5.72 6.48 5.58
CA PHE A 250 -7.10 6.89 5.94
C PHE A 250 -7.79 5.92 6.90
N GLY A 251 -7.23 4.74 7.19
CA GLY A 251 -7.68 3.81 8.22
C GLY A 251 -9.03 3.15 7.96
N CYS A 252 -9.53 3.11 6.72
CA CYS A 252 -10.84 2.58 6.35
C CYS A 252 -10.76 1.36 5.43
N LEU A 253 -11.70 1.21 4.53
CA LEU A 253 -11.76 0.18 3.49
C LEU A 253 -12.08 0.84 2.15
N GLY A 254 -11.44 0.36 1.08
CA GLY A 254 -11.70 0.78 -0.28
C GLY A 254 -10.44 1.18 -1.03
N GLY A 255 -10.60 1.36 -2.34
CA GLY A 255 -9.64 1.96 -3.24
C GLY A 255 -10.34 2.93 -4.18
N TYR A 256 -9.59 3.67 -4.95
CA TYR A 256 -10.17 4.64 -5.88
C TYR A 256 -9.21 5.01 -7.01
N ILE A 257 -9.77 5.53 -8.10
CA ILE A 257 -9.02 6.29 -9.09
C ILE A 257 -9.53 7.73 -9.10
N ALA A 258 -8.64 8.69 -9.33
CA ALA A 258 -8.95 10.12 -9.54
C ALA A 258 -8.37 10.55 -10.90
N THR A 259 -9.23 11.09 -11.80
CA THR A 259 -8.86 11.35 -13.18
C THR A 259 -9.89 12.30 -13.86
N SER A 260 -9.92 12.34 -15.21
CA SER A 260 -10.95 13.07 -15.95
C SER A 260 -12.32 12.41 -15.85
N GLU A 261 -13.38 13.20 -16.08
CA GLU A 261 -14.77 12.72 -16.06
C GLU A 261 -14.99 11.61 -17.11
N ASP A 262 -14.43 11.77 -18.31
CA ASP A 262 -14.58 10.80 -19.41
C ASP A 262 -13.95 9.43 -19.06
N VAL A 263 -12.78 9.42 -18.41
CA VAL A 263 -12.14 8.18 -17.98
C VAL A 263 -12.93 7.52 -16.84
N VAL A 264 -13.40 8.29 -15.86
CA VAL A 264 -14.28 7.78 -14.80
C VAL A 264 -15.55 7.18 -15.39
N ASP A 265 -16.19 7.89 -16.33
CA ASP A 265 -17.43 7.42 -16.96
C ASP A 265 -17.22 6.14 -17.78
N ALA A 266 -16.12 6.09 -18.52
CA ALA A 266 -15.74 4.90 -19.27
C ALA A 266 -15.46 3.71 -18.34
N VAL A 267 -14.67 3.89 -17.28
CA VAL A 267 -14.34 2.80 -16.35
C VAL A 267 -15.60 2.30 -15.65
N ARG A 268 -16.43 3.18 -15.09
CA ARG A 268 -17.67 2.75 -14.40
C ARG A 268 -18.67 2.03 -15.30
N SER A 269 -18.61 2.29 -16.64
CA SER A 269 -19.54 1.72 -17.63
C SER A 269 -19.05 0.41 -18.22
N TYR A 270 -17.74 0.18 -18.32
CA TYR A 270 -17.14 -0.98 -18.97
C TYR A 270 -16.46 -1.98 -18.04
N ALA A 271 -16.17 -1.58 -16.79
CA ALA A 271 -15.38 -2.39 -15.87
C ALA A 271 -16.21 -3.47 -15.15
N PRO A 272 -16.07 -4.77 -15.43
CA PRO A 272 -16.82 -5.80 -14.72
C PRO A 272 -16.56 -5.82 -13.21
N GLY A 273 -15.31 -5.58 -12.78
CA GLY A 273 -14.92 -5.52 -11.37
C GLY A 273 -15.51 -4.34 -10.61
N PHE A 274 -16.06 -3.36 -11.32
CA PHE A 274 -16.84 -2.28 -10.74
C PHE A 274 -18.35 -2.54 -10.81
N ILE A 275 -18.85 -2.94 -11.99
CA ILE A 275 -20.30 -3.08 -12.25
C ILE A 275 -20.92 -4.19 -11.41
N PHE A 276 -20.24 -5.34 -11.28
CA PHE A 276 -20.79 -6.55 -10.69
C PHE A 276 -20.36 -6.79 -9.24
N THR A 277 -19.70 -5.81 -8.62
CA THR A 277 -19.30 -5.90 -7.20
C THR A 277 -20.21 -5.05 -6.31
N THR A 278 -20.42 -5.48 -5.07
CA THR A 278 -21.18 -4.72 -4.06
C THR A 278 -20.46 -3.39 -3.76
N ALA A 279 -21.22 -2.31 -3.64
CA ALA A 279 -20.68 -1.01 -3.28
C ALA A 279 -20.20 -0.97 -1.81
N LEU A 280 -19.41 0.05 -1.46
CA LEU A 280 -19.05 0.31 -0.06
C LEU A 280 -20.27 0.72 0.77
N PRO A 281 -20.42 0.22 2.01
CA PRO A 281 -21.45 0.66 2.93
C PRO A 281 -21.35 2.17 3.27
N PRO A 282 -22.49 2.84 3.53
CA PRO A 282 -22.52 4.27 3.89
C PRO A 282 -21.60 4.62 5.07
N ALA A 283 -21.53 3.76 6.08
CA ALA A 283 -20.71 3.95 7.27
C ALA A 283 -19.21 4.02 6.93
N ILE A 284 -18.74 3.17 6.03
CA ILE A 284 -17.34 3.18 5.56
C ILE A 284 -17.05 4.43 4.75
N CYS A 285 -17.97 4.83 3.88
CA CYS A 285 -17.83 6.05 3.06
C CYS A 285 -17.76 7.31 3.92
N ALA A 286 -18.62 7.41 4.94
CA ALA A 286 -18.62 8.53 5.88
C ALA A 286 -17.33 8.59 6.71
N ALA A 287 -16.85 7.45 7.20
CA ALA A 287 -15.59 7.35 7.92
C ALA A 287 -14.40 7.78 7.07
N ALA A 288 -14.32 7.31 5.83
CA ALA A 288 -13.26 7.67 4.88
C ALA A 288 -13.28 9.18 4.56
N SER A 289 -14.46 9.75 4.31
CA SER A 289 -14.61 11.19 4.09
C SER A 289 -14.16 12.00 5.32
N ALA A 290 -14.47 11.54 6.54
CA ALA A 290 -14.03 12.19 7.76
C ALA A 290 -12.51 12.14 7.93
N ALA A 291 -11.86 11.00 7.62
CA ALA A 291 -10.40 10.85 7.63
C ALA A 291 -9.73 11.79 6.61
N ILE A 292 -10.23 11.84 5.38
CA ILE A 292 -9.71 12.72 4.32
C ILE A 292 -9.83 14.18 4.73
N ARG A 293 -11.01 14.63 5.16
CA ARG A 293 -11.25 16.01 5.59
C ARG A 293 -10.37 16.41 6.77
N HIS A 294 -10.15 15.50 7.72
CA HIS A 294 -9.22 15.73 8.83
C HIS A 294 -7.80 15.92 8.32
N LEU A 295 -7.28 14.99 7.54
CA LEU A 295 -5.91 15.03 7.05
C LEU A 295 -5.64 16.16 6.03
N LYS A 296 -6.65 16.66 5.31
CA LYS A 296 -6.50 17.87 4.49
C LYS A 296 -6.14 19.11 5.31
N THR A 297 -6.54 19.17 6.57
CA THR A 297 -6.41 20.35 7.44
C THR A 297 -5.44 20.14 8.60
N SER A 298 -5.13 18.89 8.96
CA SER A 298 -4.16 18.54 10.01
C SER A 298 -2.84 18.12 9.37
N SER A 299 -1.72 18.71 9.84
CA SER A 299 -0.36 18.29 9.47
C SER A 299 0.29 17.44 10.56
N TRP A 300 -0.25 17.46 11.79
CA TRP A 300 0.36 16.82 12.94
C TRP A 300 0.69 15.35 12.73
N GLU A 301 -0.27 14.58 12.19
CA GLU A 301 -0.10 13.15 11.96
C GLU A 301 1.02 12.88 10.96
N ARG A 302 1.09 13.68 9.87
CA ARG A 302 2.13 13.55 8.85
C ARG A 302 3.50 13.94 9.37
N GLU A 303 3.61 15.08 10.05
CA GLU A 303 4.87 15.57 10.61
C GLU A 303 5.42 14.59 11.65
N ARG A 304 4.55 14.15 12.57
CA ARG A 304 4.92 13.19 13.61
C ARG A 304 5.31 11.84 13.02
N HIS A 305 4.60 11.38 11.98
CA HIS A 305 4.91 10.14 11.26
C HIS A 305 6.31 10.18 10.63
N GLN A 306 6.66 11.25 9.92
CA GLN A 306 7.98 11.40 9.33
C GLN A 306 9.09 11.49 10.39
N GLU A 307 8.83 12.21 11.47
CA GLU A 307 9.75 12.30 12.61
C GLU A 307 9.97 10.94 13.26
N ARG A 308 8.92 10.15 13.48
CA ARG A 308 9.03 8.78 14.01
C ARG A 308 9.81 7.86 13.07
N ALA A 309 9.58 7.92 11.78
CA ALA A 309 10.34 7.16 10.79
C ALA A 309 11.83 7.51 10.81
N ALA A 310 12.16 8.78 10.89
CA ALA A 310 13.55 9.25 11.02
C ALA A 310 14.19 8.77 12.34
N ARG A 311 13.46 8.87 13.45
CA ARG A 311 13.92 8.40 14.79
C ARG A 311 14.21 6.90 14.79
N VAL A 312 13.28 6.07 14.26
CA VAL A 312 13.48 4.62 14.17
C VAL A 312 14.72 4.29 13.36
N LYS A 313 14.89 4.88 12.16
CA LYS A 313 16.09 4.67 11.35
C LYS A 313 17.38 5.04 12.09
N ALA A 314 17.39 6.20 12.76
CA ALA A 314 18.55 6.65 13.50
C ALA A 314 18.94 5.69 14.65
N VAL A 315 17.95 5.25 15.44
CA VAL A 315 18.18 4.34 16.57
C VAL A 315 18.64 2.96 16.10
N LEU A 316 18.00 2.39 15.07
CA LEU A 316 18.39 1.07 14.55
C LEU A 316 19.77 1.09 13.88
N ASN A 317 20.11 2.16 13.15
CA ASN A 317 21.46 2.34 12.60
C ASN A 317 22.52 2.48 13.71
N ALA A 318 22.25 3.27 14.78
CA ALA A 318 23.14 3.41 15.91
C ALA A 318 23.35 2.08 16.66
N ALA A 319 22.36 1.19 16.67
CA ALA A 319 22.45 -0.16 17.18
C ALA A 319 23.19 -1.15 16.23
N GLY A 320 23.67 -0.68 15.08
CA GLY A 320 24.38 -1.50 14.10
C GLY A 320 23.49 -2.50 13.35
N LEU A 321 22.18 -2.27 13.30
CA LEU A 321 21.25 -3.12 12.54
C LEU A 321 21.29 -2.76 11.04
N PRO A 322 21.13 -3.74 10.12
CA PRO A 322 21.27 -3.53 8.68
C PRO A 322 19.99 -2.86 8.08
N VAL A 323 19.77 -1.60 8.44
CA VAL A 323 18.66 -0.80 7.86
C VAL A 323 18.99 -0.50 6.41
N MET A 324 18.10 -0.91 5.51
CA MET A 324 18.28 -0.64 4.08
C MET A 324 18.02 0.85 3.79
N PRO A 325 18.67 1.41 2.77
CA PRO A 325 18.44 2.79 2.35
C PRO A 325 16.96 3.04 2.02
N SER A 326 16.37 4.03 2.67
CA SER A 326 15.00 4.48 2.41
C SER A 326 14.84 5.93 2.81
N THR A 327 14.31 6.76 1.92
CA THR A 327 14.02 8.18 2.17
C THR A 327 12.61 8.42 2.71
N THR A 328 11.80 7.35 2.87
CA THR A 328 10.38 7.42 3.21
C THR A 328 10.12 6.89 4.63
N HIS A 329 8.83 6.73 4.97
CA HIS A 329 8.38 6.18 6.25
C HIS A 329 8.60 4.66 6.39
N ILE A 330 8.92 3.97 5.32
CA ILE A 330 9.20 2.53 5.34
C ILE A 330 10.63 2.31 5.83
N VAL A 331 10.77 1.45 6.83
CA VAL A 331 12.07 1.12 7.44
C VAL A 331 12.33 -0.37 7.26
N PRO A 332 12.94 -0.77 6.14
CA PRO A 332 13.26 -2.17 5.90
C PRO A 332 14.58 -2.53 6.59
N VAL A 333 14.59 -3.65 7.34
CA VAL A 333 15.78 -4.19 8.02
C VAL A 333 16.12 -5.54 7.38
N LEU A 334 17.26 -5.61 6.70
CA LEU A 334 17.67 -6.77 5.93
C LEU A 334 17.98 -7.97 6.84
N VAL A 335 17.45 -9.13 6.48
CA VAL A 335 17.79 -10.43 7.13
C VAL A 335 18.53 -11.34 6.14
N GLY A 336 18.10 -11.37 4.87
CA GLY A 336 18.78 -12.09 3.78
C GLY A 336 18.66 -13.62 3.81
N ASP A 337 17.76 -14.14 4.66
CA ASP A 337 17.49 -15.58 4.78
C ASP A 337 16.02 -15.79 5.20
N PRO A 338 15.23 -16.61 4.49
CA PRO A 338 13.80 -16.75 4.76
C PRO A 338 13.48 -17.48 6.08
N GLU A 339 14.31 -18.42 6.51
CA GLU A 339 14.11 -19.14 7.76
C GLU A 339 14.44 -18.25 8.95
N LYS A 340 15.56 -17.54 8.88
CA LYS A 340 15.96 -16.58 9.91
C LYS A 340 15.02 -15.39 9.98
N CYS A 341 14.47 -14.92 8.85
CA CYS A 341 13.49 -13.84 8.81
C CYS A 341 12.18 -14.24 9.51
N LYS A 342 11.71 -15.47 9.28
CA LYS A 342 10.56 -16.03 10.00
C LYS A 342 10.88 -16.22 11.49
N ALA A 343 12.04 -16.81 11.82
CA ALA A 343 12.45 -17.01 13.21
C ALA A 343 12.59 -15.69 13.98
N ALA A 344 13.13 -14.64 13.34
CA ALA A 344 13.22 -13.32 13.94
C ALA A 344 11.83 -12.75 14.27
N SER A 345 10.90 -12.83 13.33
CA SER A 345 9.51 -12.40 13.56
C SER A 345 8.84 -13.17 14.72
N ASP A 346 9.06 -14.49 14.78
CA ASP A 346 8.48 -15.33 15.82
C ASP A 346 9.06 -15.03 17.21
N LEU A 347 10.38 -14.84 17.32
CA LEU A 347 11.03 -14.48 18.58
C LEU A 347 10.62 -13.09 19.06
N LEU A 348 10.56 -12.11 18.16
CA LEU A 348 10.08 -10.76 18.47
C LEU A 348 8.66 -10.81 19.04
N LEU A 349 7.77 -11.57 18.41
CA LEU A 349 6.41 -11.72 18.91
C LEU A 349 6.39 -12.48 20.24
N ALA A 350 7.06 -13.64 20.32
CA ALA A 350 6.96 -14.53 21.45
C ALA A 350 7.52 -13.94 22.75
N GLU A 351 8.68 -13.31 22.67
CA GLU A 351 9.46 -12.94 23.86
C GLU A 351 9.46 -11.43 24.15
N HIS A 352 9.33 -10.59 23.10
CA HIS A 352 9.36 -9.13 23.25
C HIS A 352 8.00 -8.45 23.07
N GLY A 353 6.95 -9.20 22.68
CA GLY A 353 5.65 -8.60 22.38
C GLY A 353 5.68 -7.64 21.19
N VAL A 354 6.65 -7.78 20.29
CA VAL A 354 6.85 -6.95 19.10
C VAL A 354 6.33 -7.70 17.87
N TYR A 355 5.30 -7.17 17.22
CA TYR A 355 4.71 -7.80 16.04
C TYR A 355 5.19 -7.14 14.75
N ILE A 356 6.00 -7.89 13.98
CA ILE A 356 6.50 -7.52 12.65
C ILE A 356 6.38 -8.74 11.76
N GLN A 357 5.73 -8.62 10.60
CA GLN A 357 5.65 -9.70 9.63
C GLN A 357 6.96 -9.84 8.83
N PRO A 358 7.44 -11.07 8.61
CA PRO A 358 8.57 -11.32 7.72
C PRO A 358 8.14 -11.08 6.27
N ILE A 359 9.00 -10.43 5.49
CA ILE A 359 8.80 -10.25 4.05
C ILE A 359 9.78 -11.15 3.32
N ASN A 360 9.26 -12.24 2.78
CA ASN A 360 10.01 -13.28 2.08
C ASN A 360 9.60 -13.37 0.60
N TYR A 361 10.33 -14.17 -0.18
CA TYR A 361 9.95 -14.51 -1.55
C TYR A 361 8.50 -15.06 -1.60
N PRO A 362 7.65 -14.72 -2.57
CA PRO A 362 7.97 -13.96 -3.79
C PRO A 362 7.78 -12.43 -3.67
N THR A 363 7.50 -11.91 -2.47
CA THR A 363 7.26 -10.48 -2.26
C THR A 363 8.53 -9.65 -2.47
N VAL A 364 9.68 -10.23 -2.09
CA VAL A 364 11.03 -9.70 -2.37
C VAL A 364 11.88 -10.80 -2.99
N PRO A 365 12.96 -10.49 -3.73
CA PRO A 365 13.89 -11.49 -4.25
C PRO A 365 14.55 -12.31 -3.13
N ARG A 366 14.99 -13.55 -3.44
CA ARG A 366 15.78 -14.39 -2.52
C ARG A 366 17.10 -13.69 -2.16
N GLY A 367 17.46 -13.74 -0.89
CA GLY A 367 18.61 -13.02 -0.33
C GLY A 367 18.28 -11.58 0.09
N MET A 368 17.06 -11.11 -0.17
CA MET A 368 16.56 -9.77 0.17
C MET A 368 15.42 -9.84 1.19
N GLU A 369 15.27 -10.96 1.87
CA GLU A 369 14.29 -11.13 2.94
C GLU A 369 14.54 -10.13 4.06
N ARG A 370 13.47 -9.51 4.57
CA ARG A 370 13.56 -8.38 5.49
C ARG A 370 12.40 -8.32 6.47
N LEU A 371 12.62 -7.62 7.57
CA LEU A 371 11.56 -7.11 8.42
C LEU A 371 11.20 -5.70 7.94
N ARG A 372 9.93 -5.49 7.56
CA ARG A 372 9.43 -4.18 7.11
C ARG A 372 8.76 -3.47 8.26
N ILE A 373 9.44 -2.50 8.83
CA ILE A 373 8.95 -1.70 9.96
C ILE A 373 8.25 -0.46 9.42
N THR A 374 7.05 -0.18 9.94
CA THR A 374 6.24 0.98 9.60
C THR A 374 5.82 1.69 10.89
N PRO A 375 6.64 2.62 11.39
CA PRO A 375 6.28 3.41 12.56
C PRO A 375 5.04 4.27 12.29
N SER A 376 4.32 4.61 13.35
CA SER A 376 3.17 5.52 13.31
C SER A 376 3.42 6.73 14.21
N PRO A 377 2.62 7.79 14.14
CA PRO A 377 2.72 8.95 15.04
C PRO A 377 2.65 8.60 16.53
N TYR A 378 2.09 7.46 16.86
CA TYR A 378 1.82 6.99 18.23
C TYR A 378 2.90 6.09 18.83
N HIS A 379 3.94 5.72 18.05
CA HIS A 379 5.12 5.06 18.60
C HIS A 379 5.99 6.10 19.32
N ASP A 380 5.96 6.09 20.64
CA ASP A 380 6.77 6.97 21.48
C ASP A 380 8.25 6.55 21.53
N ASP A 381 9.09 7.34 22.21
CA ASP A 381 10.52 7.04 22.29
C ASP A 381 10.80 5.74 23.06
N GLY A 382 10.02 5.45 24.10
CA GLY A 382 10.16 4.21 24.86
C GLY A 382 9.88 2.98 24.02
N LEU A 383 8.87 3.03 23.14
CA LEU A 383 8.58 1.94 22.18
C LEU A 383 9.69 1.80 21.13
N VAL A 384 10.27 2.91 20.64
CA VAL A 384 11.37 2.87 19.69
C VAL A 384 12.63 2.25 20.30
N ASP A 385 12.97 2.64 21.53
CA ASP A 385 14.14 2.10 22.24
C ASP A 385 13.93 0.60 22.56
N ALA A 386 12.74 0.20 23.02
CA ALA A 386 12.40 -1.21 23.25
C ALA A 386 12.44 -2.05 21.95
N LEU A 387 12.01 -1.49 20.81
CA LEU A 387 12.16 -2.16 19.52
C LEU A 387 13.62 -2.42 19.18
N ALA A 388 14.49 -1.44 19.39
CA ALA A 388 15.92 -1.59 19.10
C ALA A 388 16.57 -2.66 19.97
N GLU A 389 16.27 -2.66 21.27
CA GLU A 389 16.76 -3.68 22.22
C GLU A 389 16.28 -5.08 21.81
N ALA A 390 15.00 -5.24 21.46
CA ALA A 390 14.43 -6.49 21.01
C ALA A 390 15.09 -7.01 19.71
N LEU A 391 15.30 -6.12 18.74
CA LEU A 391 15.98 -6.48 17.49
C LEU A 391 17.44 -6.87 17.73
N VAL A 392 18.16 -6.16 18.59
CA VAL A 392 19.55 -6.50 18.93
C VAL A 392 19.63 -7.89 19.57
N ASP A 393 18.80 -8.19 20.56
CA ASP A 393 18.73 -9.53 21.19
C ASP A 393 18.47 -10.63 20.15
N VAL A 394 17.45 -10.43 19.30
CA VAL A 394 17.10 -11.43 18.26
C VAL A 394 18.21 -11.60 17.23
N TRP A 395 18.88 -10.51 16.82
CA TRP A 395 20.02 -10.59 15.88
C TRP A 395 21.18 -11.40 16.45
N ASP A 396 21.53 -11.16 17.71
CA ASP A 396 22.61 -11.90 18.39
C ASP A 396 22.26 -13.39 18.56
N ARG A 397 21.06 -13.71 18.96
CA ARG A 397 20.60 -15.11 19.15
C ARG A 397 20.54 -15.91 17.86
N LEU A 398 20.14 -15.27 16.74
CA LEU A 398 20.08 -15.94 15.44
C LEU A 398 21.41 -15.87 14.65
N GLY A 399 22.44 -15.23 15.21
CA GLY A 399 23.72 -15.04 14.53
C GLY A 399 23.54 -14.28 13.21
N LEU A 400 22.73 -13.23 13.20
CA LEU A 400 22.50 -12.39 12.04
C LEU A 400 23.61 -11.35 11.88
N ARG A 401 23.95 -11.00 10.62
CA ARG A 401 24.98 -10.00 10.33
C ARG A 401 24.51 -8.61 10.73
N ARG A 402 25.41 -7.81 11.30
CA ARG A 402 25.20 -6.39 11.58
C ARG A 402 25.67 -5.51 10.41
N GLY A 403 25.30 -4.23 10.39
CA GLY A 403 25.37 -3.33 9.24
C GLY A 403 26.74 -3.22 8.52
N GLU A 404 27.86 -3.14 9.24
CA GLU A 404 29.19 -3.07 8.61
C GLU A 404 29.59 -4.36 7.86
N GLN A 405 29.02 -5.50 8.22
CA GLN A 405 29.28 -6.78 7.59
C GLN A 405 28.37 -7.05 6.38
N ALA A 406 27.23 -6.36 6.29
CA ALA A 406 26.29 -6.46 5.17
C ALA A 406 26.77 -5.64 3.97
N ALA A 407 27.38 -4.47 4.20
CA ALA A 407 27.92 -3.60 3.15
C ALA A 407 29.22 -4.13 2.48
N ALA A 408 29.88 -5.13 3.08
CA ALA A 408 31.11 -5.72 2.55
C ALA A 408 30.85 -6.97 1.66
N ALA A 409 29.58 -7.34 1.43
CA ALA A 409 29.17 -8.53 0.69
C ALA A 409 28.54 -8.20 -0.69
N GLU A 410 28.46 -6.93 -1.06
CA GLU A 410 28.14 -6.40 -2.40
C GLU A 410 29.45 -6.07 -3.14
#